data_5f5d95441c7a4fa27a771950f099153b
#
_entry.id   5f5d95441c7a4fa27a771950f099153b
#
_cell.length_a   1.000
_cell.length_b   1.000
_cell.length_c   1.000
_cell.angle_alpha   90.00
_cell.angle_beta   90.00
_cell.angle_gamma   90.00
#
_symmetry.space_group_name_H-M   'P 1'
#
loop_
_entity.id
_entity.type
_entity.pdbx_description
1 polymer ?
#
loop_
_entity_poly.entity_id
_entity_poly.type
_entity_poly.pdbx_seq_one_letter_code
_entity_poly.pdbx_strand_id
1 'polypeptide(L)'
;MKIIDAHQHFWNPSRGDYSWMPQDNKILNRKYDLEDLAKDSRSIDLYKTVLVQAAATNAETEYMLNIAENSDLVSGIVGWVNFEDPNQLKQLKTFAKNPKFVGVRPMIQDIPDKNWVLSKDFDIFFKTIIDLDLSFDALGFPIHLDNFYIIASKYPSLRFVIDHLMKPKICNNDQKEFDHWKNGMSKFSNLDNVYCKFSGMVTEACKNWTEDDLKPYTNEILR
;
A
#
# COMPACT_ATOMS: atom_id res chain seq x y z
N MET A 1 -18.49 -9.05 14.81
CA MET A 1 -17.01 -8.98 15.00
C MET A 1 -16.57 -7.62 14.46
N LYS A 2 -15.89 -6.80 15.27
CA LYS A 2 -15.37 -5.51 14.82
C LYS A 2 -14.27 -5.69 13.80
N ILE A 3 -14.37 -4.97 12.69
CA ILE A 3 -13.42 -5.04 11.58
C ILE A 3 -12.62 -3.75 11.52
N ILE A 4 -11.31 -3.87 11.30
CA ILE A 4 -10.44 -2.75 10.92
C ILE A 4 -10.03 -2.99 9.47
N ASP A 5 -10.40 -2.06 8.58
CA ASP A 5 -9.93 -2.07 7.21
C ASP A 5 -8.53 -1.46 7.14
N ALA A 6 -7.52 -2.27 6.87
CA ALA A 6 -6.11 -1.87 6.88
C ALA A 6 -5.65 -1.18 5.58
N HIS A 7 -6.51 -1.06 4.56
CA HIS A 7 -6.13 -0.45 3.29
C HIS A 7 -7.34 0.13 2.54
N GLN A 8 -7.54 1.43 2.64
CA GLN A 8 -8.63 2.15 2.01
C GLN A 8 -8.16 3.47 1.42
N HIS A 9 -8.79 3.91 0.34
CA HIS A 9 -8.48 5.18 -0.31
C HIS A 9 -9.68 6.11 -0.31
N PHE A 10 -9.42 7.38 0.00
CA PHE A 10 -10.30 8.48 -0.36
C PHE A 10 -9.59 9.36 -1.38
N TRP A 11 -10.31 9.88 -2.34
CA TRP A 11 -9.75 10.81 -3.32
C TRP A 11 -10.77 11.83 -3.78
N ASN A 12 -10.25 12.95 -4.27
CA ASN A 12 -11.05 14.00 -4.89
C ASN A 12 -10.37 14.45 -6.19
N PRO A 13 -10.89 14.05 -7.37
CA PRO A 13 -10.28 14.37 -8.67
C PRO A 13 -10.07 15.87 -8.92
N SER A 14 -10.86 16.75 -8.28
CA SER A 14 -10.71 18.20 -8.44
C SER A 14 -9.38 18.75 -7.90
N ARG A 15 -8.63 17.96 -7.14
CA ARG A 15 -7.28 18.31 -6.67
C ARG A 15 -6.23 18.25 -7.77
N GLY A 16 -6.46 17.43 -8.82
CA GLY A 16 -5.60 17.37 -10.00
C GLY A 16 -4.31 16.56 -9.86
N ASP A 17 -4.07 15.87 -8.74
CA ASP A 17 -2.85 15.12 -8.47
C ASP A 17 -2.95 13.59 -8.71
N TYR A 18 -4.08 13.10 -9.23
CA TYR A 18 -4.31 11.69 -9.56
C TYR A 18 -4.05 11.40 -11.04
N SER A 19 -2.79 11.46 -11.48
CA SER A 19 -2.40 11.29 -12.89
C SER A 19 -2.74 9.91 -13.48
N TRP A 20 -2.89 8.89 -12.63
CA TRP A 20 -3.25 7.53 -13.01
C TRP A 20 -4.74 7.36 -13.35
N MET A 21 -5.59 8.32 -12.96
CA MET A 21 -7.05 8.19 -13.03
C MET A 21 -7.56 8.42 -14.45
N PRO A 22 -8.27 7.42 -15.08
CA PRO A 22 -8.87 7.58 -16.39
C PRO A 22 -10.00 8.64 -16.36
N GLN A 23 -9.89 9.64 -17.20
CA GLN A 23 -10.86 10.78 -17.23
C GLN A 23 -12.27 10.37 -17.68
N ASP A 24 -12.37 9.34 -18.50
CA ASP A 24 -13.63 8.79 -19.03
C ASP A 24 -14.29 7.76 -18.10
N ASN A 25 -13.59 7.27 -17.08
CA ASN A 25 -14.13 6.32 -16.13
C ASN A 25 -14.98 7.02 -15.06
N LYS A 26 -16.30 7.09 -15.28
CA LYS A 26 -17.26 7.75 -14.36
C LYS A 26 -17.32 7.10 -12.96
N ILE A 27 -16.89 5.86 -12.80
CA ILE A 27 -16.85 5.19 -11.51
C ILE A 27 -15.66 5.71 -10.71
N LEU A 28 -14.47 5.78 -11.30
CA LEU A 28 -13.27 6.23 -10.60
C LEU A 28 -13.16 7.76 -10.54
N ASN A 29 -13.52 8.45 -11.64
CA ASN A 29 -13.37 9.91 -11.76
C ASN A 29 -14.51 10.66 -11.06
N ARG A 30 -14.69 10.40 -9.78
CA ARG A 30 -15.54 11.14 -8.86
C ARG A 30 -14.90 11.18 -7.47
N LYS A 31 -15.35 12.07 -6.62
CA LYS A 31 -14.96 12.08 -5.22
C LYS A 31 -15.45 10.82 -4.51
N TYR A 32 -14.60 10.25 -3.65
CA TYR A 32 -14.91 9.23 -2.66
C TYR A 32 -14.47 9.69 -1.28
N ASP A 33 -15.36 9.54 -0.29
CA ASP A 33 -15.11 10.01 1.07
C ASP A 33 -15.80 9.12 2.13
N LEU A 34 -15.85 9.62 3.37
CA LEU A 34 -16.46 8.94 4.51
C LEU A 34 -17.92 8.55 4.29
N GLU A 35 -18.70 9.32 3.51
CA GLU A 35 -20.10 8.99 3.24
C GLU A 35 -20.22 7.79 2.32
N ASP A 36 -19.33 7.67 1.31
CA ASP A 36 -19.28 6.51 0.44
C ASP A 36 -18.89 5.26 1.24
N LEU A 37 -17.83 5.34 2.06
CA LEU A 37 -17.42 4.23 2.92
C LEU A 37 -18.53 3.80 3.87
N ALA A 38 -19.24 4.74 4.48
CA ALA A 38 -20.38 4.43 5.37
C ALA A 38 -21.52 3.73 4.63
N LYS A 39 -21.73 4.00 3.34
CA LYS A 39 -22.73 3.29 2.52
C LYS A 39 -22.27 1.87 2.18
N ASP A 40 -21.01 1.71 1.77
CA ASP A 40 -20.47 0.43 1.29
C ASP A 40 -20.22 -0.54 2.45
N SER A 41 -19.97 -0.04 3.66
CA SER A 41 -19.69 -0.85 4.85
C SER A 41 -20.93 -1.21 5.69
N ARG A 42 -22.16 -0.92 5.23
CA ARG A 42 -23.41 -1.15 6.01
C ARG A 42 -23.64 -2.62 6.42
N SER A 43 -23.10 -3.56 5.66
CA SER A 43 -23.25 -5.00 5.92
C SER A 43 -22.19 -5.57 6.86
N ILE A 44 -21.23 -4.76 7.29
CA ILE A 44 -20.12 -5.16 8.16
C ILE A 44 -20.02 -4.24 9.36
N ASP A 45 -19.47 -4.74 10.47
CA ASP A 45 -19.18 -3.96 11.67
C ASP A 45 -17.80 -3.29 11.51
N LEU A 46 -17.72 -2.31 10.59
CA LEU A 46 -16.49 -1.53 10.35
C LEU A 46 -16.22 -0.63 11.55
N TYR A 47 -15.18 -0.96 12.30
CA TYR A 47 -14.80 -0.23 13.51
C TYR A 47 -13.84 0.92 13.22
N LYS A 48 -12.82 0.68 12.39
CA LYS A 48 -11.78 1.65 12.01
C LYS A 48 -11.29 1.36 10.59
N THR A 49 -10.62 2.36 10.00
CA THR A 49 -9.92 2.20 8.72
C THR A 49 -8.56 2.89 8.74
N VAL A 50 -7.64 2.42 7.90
CA VAL A 50 -6.36 3.05 7.58
C VAL A 50 -6.43 3.62 6.18
N LEU A 51 -6.26 4.94 6.04
CA LEU A 51 -6.17 5.58 4.73
C LEU A 51 -4.78 5.42 4.15
N VAL A 52 -4.72 4.99 2.91
CA VAL A 52 -3.47 4.88 2.16
C VAL A 52 -3.49 5.88 1.02
N GLN A 53 -2.38 6.54 0.77
CA GLN A 53 -2.25 7.54 -0.29
C GLN A 53 -2.61 6.96 -1.67
N ALA A 54 -3.26 7.75 -2.49
CA ALA A 54 -3.62 7.43 -3.88
C ALA A 54 -2.87 8.30 -4.90
N ALA A 55 -2.09 9.29 -4.45
CA ALA A 55 -1.24 10.13 -5.28
C ALA A 55 0.15 10.31 -4.65
N ALA A 56 1.20 10.35 -5.48
CA ALA A 56 2.58 10.52 -5.07
C ALA A 56 2.90 12.00 -4.80
N THR A 57 2.20 12.61 -3.84
CA THR A 57 2.37 14.02 -3.46
C THR A 57 2.26 14.24 -1.95
N ASN A 58 2.99 15.24 -1.43
CA ASN A 58 2.82 15.69 -0.04
C ASN A 58 1.40 16.23 0.19
N ALA A 59 0.82 16.87 -0.81
CA ALA A 59 -0.55 17.40 -0.75
C ALA A 59 -1.60 16.31 -0.52
N GLU A 60 -1.37 15.10 -1.03
CA GLU A 60 -2.22 13.94 -0.75
C GLU A 60 -2.11 13.53 0.73
N THR A 61 -0.90 13.49 1.27
CA THR A 61 -0.69 13.18 2.69
C THR A 61 -1.39 14.21 3.59
N GLU A 62 -1.27 15.49 3.28
CA GLU A 62 -1.95 16.59 4.00
C GLU A 62 -3.48 16.47 3.91
N TYR A 63 -3.99 16.14 2.72
CA TYR A 63 -5.42 15.91 2.51
C TYR A 63 -5.96 14.78 3.39
N MET A 64 -5.24 13.66 3.45
CA MET A 64 -5.64 12.52 4.28
C MET A 64 -5.54 12.83 5.77
N LEU A 65 -4.50 13.55 6.21
CA LEU A 65 -4.37 14.00 7.59
C LEU A 65 -5.54 14.88 8.01
N ASN A 66 -5.97 15.80 7.15
CA ASN A 66 -7.14 16.65 7.42
C ASN A 66 -8.43 15.82 7.57
N ILE A 67 -8.63 14.80 6.73
CA ILE A 67 -9.76 13.87 6.89
C ILE A 67 -9.67 13.14 8.23
N ALA A 68 -8.50 12.65 8.57
CA ALA A 68 -8.29 11.88 9.80
C ALA A 68 -8.51 12.70 11.07
N GLU A 69 -8.12 13.98 11.08
CA GLU A 69 -8.35 14.89 12.20
C GLU A 69 -9.84 15.11 12.47
N ASN A 70 -10.67 15.03 11.42
CA ASN A 70 -12.11 15.25 11.50
C ASN A 70 -12.93 13.94 11.53
N SER A 71 -12.29 12.78 11.73
CA SER A 71 -12.98 11.49 11.76
C SER A 71 -12.35 10.51 12.73
N ASP A 72 -13.16 10.03 13.67
CA ASP A 72 -12.78 8.94 14.57
C ASP A 72 -12.69 7.58 13.84
N LEU A 73 -13.32 7.45 12.68
CA LEU A 73 -13.26 6.21 11.89
C LEU A 73 -11.87 5.96 11.33
N VAL A 74 -11.14 7.03 10.94
CA VAL A 74 -9.78 6.93 10.42
C VAL A 74 -8.80 6.85 11.58
N SER A 75 -8.19 5.66 11.74
CA SER A 75 -7.24 5.38 12.82
C SER A 75 -5.78 5.54 12.43
N GLY A 76 -5.48 5.55 11.12
CA GLY A 76 -4.12 5.68 10.63
C GLY A 76 -4.07 6.18 9.18
N ILE A 77 -2.91 6.73 8.82
CA ILE A 77 -2.58 7.25 7.50
C ILE A 77 -1.25 6.63 7.06
N VAL A 78 -1.25 6.02 5.89
CA VAL A 78 -0.03 5.68 5.15
C VAL A 78 0.12 6.70 4.03
N GLY A 79 1.03 7.65 4.22
CA GLY A 79 1.22 8.78 3.31
C GLY A 79 2.36 8.58 2.33
N TRP A 80 2.82 9.69 1.76
CA TRP A 80 3.90 9.71 0.77
C TRP A 80 4.89 10.84 1.07
N VAL A 81 6.16 10.59 0.81
CA VAL A 81 7.22 11.58 0.67
C VAL A 81 8.14 11.16 -0.49
N ASN A 82 8.78 12.13 -1.14
CA ASN A 82 9.73 11.84 -2.21
C ASN A 82 11.07 11.34 -1.65
N PHE A 83 11.41 10.07 -1.85
CA PHE A 83 12.68 9.49 -1.40
C PHE A 83 13.88 9.99 -2.21
N GLU A 84 13.66 10.52 -3.42
CA GLU A 84 14.74 11.07 -4.27
C GLU A 84 15.17 12.49 -3.84
N ASP A 85 14.40 13.15 -2.97
CA ASP A 85 14.77 14.45 -2.41
C ASP A 85 15.11 14.32 -0.91
N PRO A 86 16.39 14.44 -0.53
CA PRO A 86 16.80 14.36 0.89
C PRO A 86 16.12 15.39 1.81
N ASN A 87 15.65 16.52 1.27
CA ASN A 87 14.91 17.52 2.04
C ASN A 87 13.57 17.00 2.55
N GLN A 88 13.03 15.97 1.90
CA GLN A 88 11.78 15.34 2.30
C GLN A 88 11.88 14.55 3.62
N LEU A 89 13.08 14.29 4.14
CA LEU A 89 13.26 13.80 5.52
C LEU A 89 12.68 14.75 6.56
N LYS A 90 12.78 16.06 6.32
CA LYS A 90 12.14 17.05 7.20
C LYS A 90 10.61 16.96 7.11
N GLN A 91 10.09 16.76 5.92
CA GLN A 91 8.65 16.61 5.71
C GLN A 91 8.12 15.32 6.35
N LEU A 92 8.83 14.19 6.20
CA LEU A 92 8.52 12.93 6.87
C LEU A 92 8.42 13.11 8.39
N LYS A 93 9.45 13.75 9.01
CA LYS A 93 9.44 14.06 10.45
C LYS A 93 8.31 15.01 10.85
N THR A 94 7.86 15.88 9.94
CA THR A 94 6.73 16.79 10.19
C THR A 94 5.42 16.01 10.19
N PHE A 95 5.19 15.15 9.21
CA PHE A 95 4.00 14.30 9.17
C PHE A 95 3.92 13.36 10.39
N ALA A 96 5.04 12.78 10.79
CA ALA A 96 5.12 11.87 11.94
C ALA A 96 4.79 12.52 13.30
N LYS A 97 4.68 13.85 13.39
CA LYS A 97 4.16 14.54 14.61
C LYS A 97 2.66 14.28 14.81
N ASN A 98 1.94 13.94 13.74
CA ASN A 98 0.55 13.56 13.86
C ASN A 98 0.46 12.07 14.24
N PRO A 99 -0.16 11.70 15.37
CA PRO A 99 -0.18 10.31 15.84
C PRO A 99 -0.96 9.36 14.92
N LYS A 100 -1.74 9.90 13.98
CA LYS A 100 -2.43 9.10 12.96
C LYS A 100 -1.56 8.83 11.73
N PHE A 101 -0.37 9.44 11.59
CA PHE A 101 0.56 9.12 10.51
C PHE A 101 1.37 7.88 10.89
N VAL A 102 1.05 6.72 10.31
CA VAL A 102 1.56 5.42 10.74
C VAL A 102 2.49 4.75 9.74
N GLY A 103 2.64 5.32 8.54
CA GLY A 103 3.50 4.71 7.52
C GLY A 103 3.67 5.55 6.28
N VAL A 104 4.54 5.07 5.38
CA VAL A 104 4.82 5.67 4.07
C VAL A 104 4.77 4.62 2.97
N ARG A 105 4.28 5.03 1.80
CA ARG A 105 4.15 4.18 0.61
C ARG A 105 4.63 4.90 -0.65
N PRO A 106 5.88 4.71 -1.08
CA PRO A 106 6.28 5.10 -2.43
C PRO A 106 5.49 4.32 -3.50
N MET A 107 5.18 4.98 -4.63
CA MET A 107 4.46 4.37 -5.76
C MET A 107 5.42 3.57 -6.65
N ILE A 108 6.10 2.55 -6.10
CA ILE A 108 7.20 1.82 -6.75
C ILE A 108 6.73 1.09 -8.00
N GLN A 109 5.49 0.62 -8.00
CA GLN A 109 4.89 -0.04 -9.17
C GLN A 109 4.96 0.81 -10.46
N ASP A 110 4.97 2.15 -10.33
CA ASP A 110 4.93 3.11 -11.44
C ASP A 110 6.32 3.61 -11.82
N ILE A 111 7.37 3.15 -11.10
CA ILE A 111 8.77 3.54 -11.35
C ILE A 111 9.41 2.55 -12.33
N PRO A 112 9.96 3.03 -13.48
CA PRO A 112 10.51 2.15 -14.51
C PRO A 112 11.72 1.32 -14.04
N ASP A 113 12.54 1.87 -13.14
CA ASP A 113 13.68 1.15 -12.58
C ASP A 113 13.21 0.22 -11.44
N LYS A 114 13.15 -1.08 -11.72
CA LYS A 114 12.81 -2.09 -10.71
C LYS A 114 13.74 -2.11 -9.49
N ASN A 115 14.99 -1.62 -9.66
CA ASN A 115 15.99 -1.57 -8.59
C ASN A 115 15.94 -0.26 -7.79
N TRP A 116 15.05 0.64 -8.12
CA TRP A 116 14.91 1.95 -7.48
C TRP A 116 15.00 1.88 -5.95
N VAL A 117 14.28 0.94 -5.33
CA VAL A 117 14.24 0.79 -3.87
C VAL A 117 15.59 0.42 -3.23
N LEU A 118 16.52 -0.11 -4.02
CA LEU A 118 17.87 -0.50 -3.58
C LEU A 118 18.88 0.66 -3.58
N SER A 119 18.47 1.90 -3.94
CA SER A 119 19.35 3.06 -3.88
C SER A 119 19.94 3.23 -2.48
N LYS A 120 21.24 3.44 -2.39
CA LYS A 120 21.95 3.70 -1.13
C LYS A 120 21.51 5.02 -0.49
N ASP A 121 21.04 5.96 -1.31
CA ASP A 121 20.58 7.27 -0.84
C ASP A 121 19.30 7.15 0.00
N PHE A 122 18.57 6.02 -0.12
CA PHE A 122 17.36 5.76 0.65
C PHE A 122 17.61 5.14 2.04
N ASP A 123 18.84 4.73 2.34
CA ASP A 123 19.19 4.17 3.66
C ASP A 123 18.79 5.12 4.80
N ILE A 124 18.93 6.41 4.59
CA ILE A 124 18.55 7.41 5.60
C ILE A 124 17.02 7.49 5.79
N PHE A 125 16.24 7.28 4.74
CA PHE A 125 14.78 7.21 4.83
C PHE A 125 14.34 5.97 5.61
N PHE A 126 14.87 4.79 5.28
CA PHE A 126 14.54 3.55 6.01
C PHE A 126 14.89 3.65 7.51
N LYS A 127 16.05 4.18 7.85
CA LYS A 127 16.44 4.43 9.24
C LYS A 127 15.49 5.42 9.92
N THR A 128 15.12 6.50 9.23
CA THR A 128 14.20 7.50 9.79
C THR A 128 12.80 6.90 10.01
N ILE A 129 12.31 6.06 9.11
CA ILE A 129 11.03 5.34 9.24
C ILE A 129 11.05 4.45 10.48
N ILE A 130 12.16 3.72 10.70
CA ILE A 130 12.36 2.88 11.90
C ILE A 130 12.37 3.75 13.17
N ASP A 131 13.17 4.82 13.18
CA ASP A 131 13.32 5.72 14.35
C ASP A 131 11.99 6.39 14.73
N LEU A 132 11.11 6.63 13.76
CA LEU A 132 9.79 7.23 13.95
C LEU A 132 8.69 6.18 14.20
N ASP A 133 9.03 4.89 14.31
CA ASP A 133 8.09 3.78 14.49
C ASP A 133 6.98 3.71 13.43
N LEU A 134 7.33 3.99 12.17
CA LEU A 134 6.42 3.97 11.02
C LEU A 134 6.52 2.64 10.26
N SER A 135 5.50 2.30 9.45
CA SER A 135 5.58 1.23 8.46
C SER A 135 6.12 1.72 7.12
N PHE A 136 6.72 0.81 6.37
CA PHE A 136 7.00 0.96 4.95
C PHE A 136 6.09 0.02 4.17
N ASP A 137 5.15 0.58 3.40
CA ASP A 137 4.23 -0.18 2.58
C ASP A 137 4.82 -0.38 1.18
N ALA A 138 5.09 -1.63 0.83
CA ALA A 138 5.74 -2.04 -0.41
C ALA A 138 4.69 -2.28 -1.50
N LEU A 139 4.38 -1.23 -2.26
CA LEU A 139 3.53 -1.30 -3.45
C LEU A 139 4.36 -1.65 -4.68
N GLY A 140 4.15 -2.83 -5.24
CA GLY A 140 4.91 -3.29 -6.40
C GLY A 140 4.22 -4.44 -7.12
N PHE A 141 4.96 -5.05 -8.02
CA PHE A 141 4.60 -6.25 -8.77
C PHE A 141 5.57 -7.41 -8.45
N PRO A 142 5.29 -8.66 -8.84
CA PRO A 142 6.17 -9.80 -8.55
C PRO A 142 7.64 -9.61 -8.96
N ILE A 143 7.90 -8.79 -9.98
CA ILE A 143 9.26 -8.43 -10.43
C ILE A 143 10.09 -7.69 -9.35
N HIS A 144 9.44 -7.09 -8.32
CA HIS A 144 10.11 -6.35 -7.25
C HIS A 144 10.38 -7.22 -6.00
N LEU A 145 9.87 -8.47 -5.93
CA LEU A 145 9.94 -9.31 -4.75
C LEU A 145 11.36 -9.52 -4.23
N ASP A 146 12.32 -9.79 -5.12
CA ASP A 146 13.71 -9.98 -4.73
C ASP A 146 14.32 -8.72 -4.08
N ASN A 147 14.03 -7.56 -4.64
CA ASN A 147 14.51 -6.29 -4.14
C ASN A 147 13.88 -5.92 -2.80
N PHE A 148 12.59 -6.18 -2.64
CA PHE A 148 11.90 -5.99 -1.38
C PHE A 148 12.39 -6.95 -0.30
N TYR A 149 12.69 -8.20 -0.65
CA TYR A 149 13.30 -9.16 0.28
C TYR A 149 14.67 -8.66 0.77
N ILE A 150 15.51 -8.09 -0.11
CA ILE A 150 16.79 -7.49 0.27
C ILE A 150 16.57 -6.36 1.29
N ILE A 151 15.61 -5.45 1.07
CA ILE A 151 15.32 -4.35 2.00
C ILE A 151 14.77 -4.87 3.33
N ALA A 152 13.77 -5.75 3.30
CA ALA A 152 13.18 -6.30 4.52
C ALA A 152 14.21 -7.05 5.39
N SER A 153 15.11 -7.80 4.76
CA SER A 153 16.22 -8.52 5.44
C SER A 153 17.29 -7.57 5.97
N LYS A 154 17.60 -6.49 5.23
CA LYS A 154 18.61 -5.49 5.61
C LYS A 154 18.19 -4.68 6.84
N TYR A 155 16.90 -4.47 7.02
CA TYR A 155 16.31 -3.66 8.08
C TYR A 155 15.32 -4.47 8.93
N PRO A 156 15.78 -5.37 9.80
CA PRO A 156 14.89 -6.26 10.57
C PRO A 156 13.99 -5.53 11.58
N SER A 157 14.28 -4.26 11.90
CA SER A 157 13.43 -3.42 12.75
C SER A 157 12.40 -2.60 11.93
N LEU A 158 12.44 -2.65 10.60
CA LEU A 158 11.48 -1.97 9.75
C LEU A 158 10.17 -2.79 9.72
N ARG A 159 9.04 -2.19 10.11
CA ARG A 159 7.73 -2.80 9.81
C ARG A 159 7.49 -2.73 8.30
N PHE A 160 7.70 -3.84 7.63
CA PHE A 160 7.60 -3.98 6.19
C PHE A 160 6.24 -4.59 5.81
N VAL A 161 5.44 -3.89 5.04
CA VAL A 161 4.08 -4.31 4.68
C VAL A 161 3.99 -4.51 3.18
N ILE A 162 3.76 -5.74 2.74
CA ILE A 162 3.52 -6.06 1.34
C ILE A 162 2.08 -5.70 0.99
N ASP A 163 1.89 -4.79 0.05
CA ASP A 163 0.55 -4.44 -0.44
C ASP A 163 0.02 -5.50 -1.42
N HIS A 164 -1.26 -5.87 -1.24
CA HIS A 164 -2.07 -6.64 -2.21
C HIS A 164 -1.41 -7.94 -2.68
N LEU A 165 -0.80 -8.71 -1.75
CA LEU A 165 -0.09 -9.95 -2.07
C LEU A 165 0.98 -9.75 -3.17
N MET A 166 1.54 -8.53 -3.33
CA MET A 166 2.43 -8.14 -4.43
C MET A 166 1.79 -8.26 -5.82
N LYS A 167 0.46 -8.10 -5.93
CA LYS A 167 -0.27 -8.05 -7.21
C LYS A 167 0.09 -9.19 -8.17
N PRO A 168 -0.17 -10.46 -7.79
CA PRO A 168 0.08 -11.59 -8.68
C PRO A 168 -0.79 -11.50 -9.95
N LYS A 169 -0.28 -11.91 -11.10
CA LYS A 169 -1.02 -11.92 -12.38
C LYS A 169 -2.06 -13.03 -12.44
N ILE A 170 -3.18 -12.85 -11.78
CA ILE A 170 -4.24 -13.87 -11.65
C ILE A 170 -4.96 -14.13 -12.97
N CYS A 171 -5.22 -13.06 -13.74
CA CYS A 171 -6.04 -13.15 -14.97
C CYS A 171 -5.51 -14.16 -16.00
N ASN A 172 -4.21 -14.30 -16.10
CA ASN A 172 -3.61 -15.11 -17.16
C ASN A 172 -3.56 -16.61 -16.83
N ASN A 173 -3.81 -17.00 -15.58
CA ASN A 173 -3.71 -18.37 -15.08
C ASN A 173 -2.42 -19.09 -15.56
N ASP A 174 -1.30 -18.35 -15.62
CA ASP A 174 -0.01 -18.84 -16.09
C ASP A 174 0.75 -19.46 -14.93
N GLN A 175 1.03 -20.75 -15.02
CA GLN A 175 1.73 -21.50 -13.98
C GLN A 175 3.14 -20.94 -13.70
N LYS A 176 3.85 -20.44 -14.70
CA LYS A 176 5.19 -19.87 -14.50
C LYS A 176 5.13 -18.54 -13.72
N GLU A 177 4.13 -17.71 -14.01
CA GLU A 177 3.91 -16.46 -13.28
C GLU A 177 3.49 -16.75 -11.83
N PHE A 178 2.63 -17.76 -11.62
CA PHE A 178 2.26 -18.21 -10.29
C PHE A 178 3.47 -18.74 -9.51
N ASP A 179 4.28 -19.62 -10.10
CA ASP A 179 5.46 -20.19 -9.45
C ASP A 179 6.51 -19.10 -9.13
N HIS A 180 6.69 -18.11 -10.04
CA HIS A 180 7.58 -16.98 -9.81
C HIS A 180 7.10 -16.15 -8.61
N TRP A 181 5.83 -15.78 -8.57
CA TRP A 181 5.23 -15.04 -7.46
C TRP A 181 5.33 -15.83 -6.14
N LYS A 182 4.91 -17.09 -6.15
CA LYS A 182 4.96 -17.99 -4.99
C LYS A 182 6.37 -18.11 -4.40
N ASN A 183 7.36 -18.40 -5.26
CA ASN A 183 8.74 -18.53 -4.85
C ASN A 183 9.30 -17.21 -4.29
N GLY A 184 8.90 -16.08 -4.84
CA GLY A 184 9.25 -14.77 -4.33
C GLY A 184 8.62 -14.47 -2.97
N MET A 185 7.32 -14.72 -2.80
CA MET A 185 6.60 -14.51 -1.55
C MET A 185 7.09 -15.43 -0.42
N SER A 186 7.39 -16.69 -0.72
CA SER A 186 7.85 -17.65 0.29
C SER A 186 9.18 -17.27 0.96
N LYS A 187 10.02 -16.42 0.33
CA LYS A 187 11.25 -15.90 0.93
C LYS A 187 10.99 -15.10 2.21
N PHE A 188 9.85 -14.41 2.27
CA PHE A 188 9.50 -13.56 3.41
C PHE A 188 9.01 -14.33 4.65
N SER A 189 8.67 -15.61 4.52
CA SER A 189 8.15 -16.44 5.63
C SER A 189 9.10 -16.56 6.82
N ASN A 190 10.40 -16.29 6.63
CA ASN A 190 11.41 -16.32 7.68
C ASN A 190 11.75 -14.94 8.26
N LEU A 191 10.97 -13.90 7.92
CA LEU A 191 11.19 -12.52 8.37
C LEU A 191 10.07 -12.09 9.30
N ASP A 192 10.39 -11.89 10.58
CA ASP A 192 9.41 -11.51 11.63
C ASP A 192 8.88 -10.07 11.48
N ASN A 193 9.54 -9.25 10.67
CA ASN A 193 9.20 -7.84 10.45
C ASN A 193 8.31 -7.61 9.22
N VAL A 194 7.85 -8.68 8.54
CA VAL A 194 7.06 -8.59 7.31
C VAL A 194 5.60 -8.95 7.55
N TYR A 195 4.73 -8.13 7.04
CA TYR A 195 3.28 -8.31 7.03
C TYR A 195 2.78 -8.25 5.58
N CYS A 196 1.64 -8.86 5.30
CA CYS A 196 1.04 -8.84 3.98
C CYS A 196 -0.43 -8.43 4.05
N LYS A 197 -0.83 -7.43 3.25
CA LYS A 197 -2.24 -7.06 3.10
C LYS A 197 -2.92 -8.06 2.18
N PHE A 198 -3.88 -8.77 2.74
CA PHE A 198 -4.72 -9.72 2.04
C PHE A 198 -5.88 -8.98 1.34
N SER A 199 -5.57 -8.34 0.23
CA SER A 199 -6.47 -7.45 -0.50
C SER A 199 -6.08 -7.33 -1.98
N GLY A 200 -6.88 -6.63 -2.80
CA GLY A 200 -6.54 -6.24 -4.17
C GLY A 200 -6.47 -7.36 -5.20
N MET A 201 -6.70 -8.62 -4.85
CA MET A 201 -6.61 -9.74 -5.79
C MET A 201 -7.57 -9.63 -6.97
N VAL A 202 -8.78 -9.13 -6.73
CA VAL A 202 -9.80 -8.99 -7.78
C VAL A 202 -9.40 -8.00 -8.86
N THR A 203 -8.52 -7.04 -8.58
CA THR A 203 -8.01 -6.09 -9.57
C THR A 203 -7.00 -6.71 -10.52
N GLU A 204 -6.37 -7.80 -10.11
CA GLU A 204 -5.38 -8.56 -10.88
C GLU A 204 -6.01 -9.78 -11.60
N ALA A 205 -7.27 -10.07 -11.28
CA ALA A 205 -8.05 -11.15 -11.89
C ALA A 205 -8.76 -10.68 -13.18
N CYS A 206 -9.24 -11.63 -13.98
CA CYS A 206 -10.04 -11.34 -15.18
C CYS A 206 -11.42 -10.78 -14.79
N LYS A 207 -12.07 -10.07 -15.73
CA LYS A 207 -13.38 -9.45 -15.51
C LYS A 207 -14.46 -10.41 -14.98
N ASN A 208 -14.37 -11.68 -15.35
CA ASN A 208 -15.31 -12.75 -14.97
C ASN A 208 -14.73 -13.70 -13.92
N TRP A 209 -13.87 -13.20 -13.05
CA TRP A 209 -13.24 -13.99 -11.99
C TRP A 209 -14.25 -14.66 -11.06
N THR A 210 -13.83 -15.76 -10.48
CA THR A 210 -14.54 -16.52 -9.45
C THR A 210 -13.63 -16.70 -8.23
N GLU A 211 -14.21 -17.15 -7.11
CA GLU A 211 -13.40 -17.48 -5.93
C GLU A 211 -12.35 -18.56 -6.22
N ASP A 212 -12.62 -19.47 -7.16
CA ASP A 212 -11.67 -20.53 -7.52
C ASP A 212 -10.40 -19.99 -8.17
N ASP A 213 -10.48 -18.84 -8.87
CA ASP A 213 -9.31 -18.16 -9.44
C ASP A 213 -8.41 -17.57 -8.36
N LEU A 214 -8.97 -17.19 -7.21
CA LEU A 214 -8.27 -16.55 -6.10
C LEU A 214 -7.71 -17.57 -5.08
N LYS A 215 -8.32 -18.74 -4.95
CA LYS A 215 -7.97 -19.78 -3.97
C LYS A 215 -6.50 -20.20 -3.99
N PRO A 216 -5.83 -20.40 -5.15
CA PRO A 216 -4.41 -20.78 -5.15
C PRO A 216 -3.53 -19.77 -4.44
N TYR A 217 -3.76 -18.48 -4.68
CA TYR A 217 -3.00 -17.37 -4.07
C TYR A 217 -3.31 -17.24 -2.59
N THR A 218 -4.59 -17.34 -2.23
CA THR A 218 -5.05 -17.34 -0.84
C THR A 218 -4.40 -18.45 -0.02
N ASN A 219 -4.44 -19.69 -0.54
CA ASN A 219 -3.90 -20.86 0.13
C ASN A 219 -2.39 -20.76 0.34
N GLU A 220 -1.68 -20.13 -0.59
CA GLU A 220 -0.22 -19.97 -0.48
C GLU A 220 0.18 -18.98 0.63
N ILE A 221 -0.57 -17.90 0.80
CA ILE A 221 -0.25 -16.87 1.82
C ILE A 221 -0.68 -17.30 3.23
N LEU A 222 -1.69 -18.15 3.36
CA LEU A 222 -2.21 -18.60 4.66
C LEU A 222 -1.47 -19.86 5.22
N ARG A 223 -0.44 -20.37 4.53
CA ARG A 223 0.40 -21.48 4.97
C ARG A 223 1.50 -21.03 5.92
#